data_b44f71958167608af78561e47cd302f0
#
_entry.id   b44f71958167608af78561e47cd302f0
#
_cell.length_a   1.000
_cell.length_b   1.000
_cell.length_c   1.000
_cell.angle_alpha   90.00
_cell.angle_beta   90.00
_cell.angle_gamma   90.00
#
_symmetry.space_group_name_H-M   'P 1'
#
loop_
_entity.id
_entity.type
_entity.pdbx_description
1 polymer ?
#
loop_
_entity_poly.entity_id
_entity_poly.type
_entity_poly.pdbx_seq_one_letter_code
_entity_poly.pdbx_strand_id
1 'polypeptide(L)'
;IYMTYEERIQNVSVIGAAGKMGSGILLLTALEMTDLSLLPENKEKTFVLNAIDVSPEGLSGLMKYLREQVRKTAEKKIVWLRKMYATRDDLVENYDIINEYIFDALNIVRPVSTISAAYASNIIFEAVSENRALKVKLLSDIDNHNSNNPWYFTNTSSVPIGLIEDEANLKGRVIGFHFYNPPAVQRLVELIKTDNTLVEVVEFSHLYAKKLRKIIVPSNDFAGFIGNGHFMRDALHGMNEAQALATEKNIPLYKAIYIINKVTQDYLVRPMGIFQLIDYVGIDVVQFILGVMNPFFKDEDLHSELLDKMMLQGTKGGQMSSGAQKDGFLKYKGARVTSVW
;
A
#
# COMPACT_ATOMS: atom_id res chain seq x y z
N ILE A 1 4.10 9.55 -30.46
CA ILE A 1 4.95 8.36 -30.23
C ILE A 1 4.57 7.85 -28.86
N TYR A 2 4.01 6.63 -28.78
CA TYR A 2 3.68 6.01 -27.52
C TYR A 2 4.99 5.52 -26.86
N MET A 3 5.21 5.88 -25.57
CA MET A 3 6.34 5.35 -24.80
C MET A 3 6.14 3.86 -24.56
N THR A 4 7.20 3.07 -24.73
CA THR A 4 7.23 1.67 -24.32
C THR A 4 7.15 1.54 -22.79
N TYR A 5 6.97 0.32 -22.29
CA TYR A 5 7.00 0.05 -20.83
C TYR A 5 8.32 0.54 -20.21
N GLU A 6 9.43 0.18 -20.83
CA GLU A 6 10.78 0.54 -20.38
C GLU A 6 11.02 2.06 -20.39
N GLU A 7 10.53 2.76 -21.40
CA GLU A 7 10.63 4.23 -21.46
C GLU A 7 9.77 4.89 -20.39
N ARG A 8 8.57 4.36 -20.18
CA ARG A 8 7.63 4.91 -19.18
C ARG A 8 8.19 4.77 -17.75
N ILE A 9 8.82 3.63 -17.42
CA ILE A 9 9.35 3.35 -16.09
C ILE A 9 10.75 3.97 -15.83
N GLN A 10 11.36 4.65 -16.79
CA GLN A 10 12.68 5.28 -16.58
C GLN A 10 12.67 6.42 -15.57
N ASN A 11 11.56 7.12 -15.42
CA ASN A 11 11.44 8.21 -14.46
C ASN A 11 10.13 8.10 -13.67
N VAL A 12 10.26 7.68 -12.44
CA VAL A 12 9.15 7.40 -11.54
C VAL A 12 9.30 8.17 -10.24
N SER A 13 8.21 8.66 -9.70
CA SER A 13 8.15 9.22 -8.34
C SER A 13 7.19 8.44 -7.47
N VAL A 14 7.56 8.22 -6.21
CA VAL A 14 6.66 7.71 -5.16
C VAL A 14 6.50 8.81 -4.13
N ILE A 15 5.26 9.28 -3.94
CA ILE A 15 4.90 10.32 -2.95
C ILE A 15 4.40 9.64 -1.69
N GLY A 16 4.90 10.04 -0.52
CA GLY A 16 4.69 9.34 0.75
C GLY A 16 5.58 8.11 0.86
N ALA A 17 6.79 8.19 0.26
CA ALA A 17 7.71 7.07 0.10
C ALA A 17 8.20 6.47 1.41
N ALA A 18 8.32 7.25 2.48
CA ALA A 18 8.75 6.76 3.79
C ALA A 18 7.62 6.15 4.62
N GLY A 19 6.37 6.26 4.15
CA GLY A 19 5.21 5.67 4.79
C GLY A 19 5.18 4.14 4.67
N LYS A 20 4.26 3.51 5.43
CA LYS A 20 4.10 2.06 5.51
C LYS A 20 3.85 1.40 4.14
N MET A 21 3.00 2.03 3.31
CA MET A 21 2.73 1.55 1.96
C MET A 21 3.78 2.03 0.95
N GLY A 22 4.14 3.31 1.02
CA GLY A 22 5.09 3.91 0.09
C GLY A 22 6.45 3.23 0.07
N SER A 23 6.97 2.82 1.21
CA SER A 23 8.26 2.10 1.31
C SER A 23 8.26 0.76 0.58
N GLY A 24 7.16 0.02 0.68
CA GLY A 24 7.00 -1.24 -0.04
C GLY A 24 6.82 -1.05 -1.55
N ILE A 25 6.04 -0.05 -1.97
CA ILE A 25 5.87 0.32 -3.38
C ILE A 25 7.21 0.76 -3.98
N LEU A 26 7.94 1.61 -3.27
CA LEU A 26 9.26 2.08 -3.69
C LEU A 26 10.25 0.91 -3.84
N LEU A 27 10.29 -0.02 -2.88
CA LEU A 27 11.15 -1.20 -2.95
C LEU A 27 10.85 -2.03 -4.21
N LEU A 28 9.57 -2.35 -4.46
CA LEU A 28 9.18 -3.15 -5.61
C LEU A 28 9.55 -2.46 -6.93
N THR A 29 9.32 -1.15 -7.02
CA THR A 29 9.66 -0.34 -8.18
C THR A 29 11.18 -0.26 -8.37
N ALA A 30 11.95 -0.04 -7.32
CA ALA A 30 13.41 -0.01 -7.35
C ALA A 30 14.00 -1.33 -7.87
N LEU A 31 13.48 -2.46 -7.40
CA LEU A 31 13.92 -3.79 -7.85
C LEU A 31 13.63 -4.01 -9.33
N GLU A 32 12.43 -3.65 -9.81
CA GLU A 32 12.07 -3.77 -11.24
C GLU A 32 12.95 -2.88 -12.11
N MET A 33 13.13 -1.60 -11.73
CA MET A 33 13.97 -0.67 -12.47
C MET A 33 15.44 -1.11 -12.48
N THR A 34 15.96 -1.63 -11.39
CA THR A 34 17.33 -2.15 -11.30
C THR A 34 17.50 -3.38 -12.20
N ASP A 35 16.56 -4.32 -12.15
CA ASP A 35 16.62 -5.50 -13.03
C ASP A 35 16.58 -5.12 -14.50
N LEU A 36 15.75 -4.13 -14.88
CA LEU A 36 15.71 -3.60 -16.25
C LEU A 36 17.01 -2.92 -16.65
N SER A 37 17.64 -2.18 -15.75
CA SER A 37 18.91 -1.46 -16.04
C SER A 37 20.07 -2.42 -16.31
N LEU A 38 20.03 -3.64 -15.77
CA LEU A 38 21.06 -4.65 -15.97
C LEU A 38 20.92 -5.40 -17.31
N LEU A 39 19.79 -5.26 -18.01
CA LEU A 39 19.61 -5.92 -19.30
C LEU A 39 20.48 -5.25 -20.37
N PRO A 40 21.11 -6.03 -21.26
CA PRO A 40 22.02 -5.49 -22.30
C PRO A 40 21.42 -4.38 -23.14
N GLU A 41 20.14 -4.49 -23.50
CA GLU A 41 19.39 -3.52 -24.30
C GLU A 41 19.10 -2.20 -23.56
N ASN A 42 19.33 -2.14 -22.26
CA ASN A 42 19.05 -0.97 -21.43
C ASN A 42 20.30 -0.32 -20.83
N LYS A 43 21.51 -0.77 -21.19
CA LYS A 43 22.78 -0.27 -20.61
C LYS A 43 22.98 1.25 -20.78
N GLU A 44 22.47 1.83 -21.85
CA GLU A 44 22.57 3.27 -22.14
C GLU A 44 21.39 4.08 -21.55
N LYS A 45 20.42 3.42 -20.94
CA LYS A 45 19.24 4.07 -20.37
C LYS A 45 19.48 4.46 -18.92
N THR A 46 18.99 5.64 -18.54
CA THR A 46 19.04 6.11 -17.16
C THR A 46 17.70 5.87 -16.50
N PHE A 47 17.73 5.26 -15.32
CA PHE A 47 16.56 5.03 -14.47
C PHE A 47 16.64 5.92 -13.24
N VAL A 48 15.55 6.63 -12.93
CA VAL A 48 15.45 7.54 -11.78
C VAL A 48 14.17 7.25 -11.01
N LEU A 49 14.29 6.98 -9.74
CA LEU A 49 13.17 6.75 -8.82
C LEU A 49 13.24 7.76 -7.67
N ASN A 50 12.39 8.76 -7.72
CA ASN A 50 12.32 9.77 -6.66
C ASN A 50 11.49 9.22 -5.49
N ALA A 51 12.10 9.15 -4.33
CA ALA A 51 11.45 8.84 -3.07
C ALA A 51 11.08 10.14 -2.37
N ILE A 52 9.84 10.58 -2.51
CA ILE A 52 9.36 11.88 -2.02
C ILE A 52 8.64 11.70 -0.69
N ASP A 53 9.14 12.33 0.35
CA ASP A 53 8.49 12.37 1.66
C ASP A 53 8.88 13.63 2.42
N VAL A 54 7.97 14.16 3.23
CA VAL A 54 8.20 15.38 4.03
C VAL A 54 9.09 15.13 5.25
N SER A 55 9.34 13.88 5.64
CA SER A 55 10.15 13.49 6.80
C SER A 55 11.57 13.10 6.40
N PRO A 56 12.60 13.93 6.70
CA PRO A 56 14.00 13.57 6.46
C PRO A 56 14.43 12.31 7.22
N GLU A 57 13.97 12.15 8.47
CA GLU A 57 14.23 10.95 9.26
C GLU A 57 13.58 9.71 8.63
N GLY A 58 12.35 9.87 8.14
CA GLY A 58 11.65 8.82 7.41
C GLY A 58 12.40 8.40 6.16
N LEU A 59 12.90 9.35 5.37
CA LEU A 59 13.73 9.08 4.19
C LEU A 59 15.04 8.36 4.54
N SER A 60 15.70 8.76 5.63
CA SER A 60 16.90 8.07 6.12
C SER A 60 16.59 6.62 6.54
N GLY A 61 15.49 6.40 7.25
CA GLY A 61 15.01 5.07 7.62
C GLY A 61 14.67 4.22 6.40
N LEU A 62 14.03 4.82 5.39
CA LEU A 62 13.70 4.18 4.12
C LEU A 62 14.96 3.66 3.40
N MET A 63 16.03 4.45 3.31
CA MET A 63 17.26 4.01 2.65
C MET A 63 17.93 2.84 3.35
N LYS A 64 17.87 2.76 4.68
CA LYS A 64 18.33 1.60 5.45
C LYS A 64 17.46 0.36 5.15
N TYR A 65 16.14 0.53 5.17
CA TYR A 65 15.17 -0.51 4.83
C TYR A 65 15.43 -1.06 3.41
N LEU A 66 15.58 -0.19 2.42
CA LEU A 66 15.88 -0.59 1.03
C LEU A 66 17.15 -1.42 0.94
N ARG A 67 18.25 -0.97 1.56
CA ARG A 67 19.53 -1.70 1.57
C ARG A 67 19.35 -3.14 2.07
N GLU A 68 18.62 -3.32 3.16
CA GLU A 68 18.38 -4.64 3.76
C GLU A 68 17.50 -5.52 2.87
N GLN A 69 16.42 -4.98 2.31
CA GLN A 69 15.49 -5.75 1.49
C GLN A 69 16.07 -6.09 0.10
N VAL A 70 16.82 -5.16 -0.49
CA VAL A 70 17.55 -5.39 -1.75
C VAL A 70 18.58 -6.50 -1.56
N ARG A 71 19.33 -6.51 -0.44
CA ARG A 71 20.26 -7.59 -0.09
C ARG A 71 19.56 -8.95 -0.08
N LYS A 72 18.46 -9.08 0.66
CA LYS A 72 17.68 -10.33 0.74
C LYS A 72 17.18 -10.80 -0.63
N THR A 73 16.86 -9.84 -1.50
CA THR A 73 16.43 -10.15 -2.87
C THR A 73 17.59 -10.59 -3.74
N ALA A 74 18.74 -9.93 -3.63
CA ALA A 74 19.96 -10.27 -4.35
C ALA A 74 20.44 -11.69 -4.00
N GLU A 75 20.44 -12.05 -2.71
CA GLU A 75 20.78 -13.40 -2.24
C GLU A 75 19.91 -14.48 -2.91
N LYS A 76 18.60 -14.24 -3.03
CA LYS A 76 17.65 -15.18 -3.65
C LYS A 76 17.83 -15.35 -5.15
N LYS A 77 18.36 -14.33 -5.84
CA LYS A 77 18.53 -14.34 -7.30
C LYS A 77 19.99 -14.32 -7.76
N ILE A 78 20.90 -14.73 -6.90
CA ILE A 78 22.36 -14.69 -7.15
C ILE A 78 22.77 -15.37 -8.46
N VAL A 79 22.12 -16.47 -8.83
CA VAL A 79 22.40 -17.19 -10.09
C VAL A 79 22.09 -16.33 -11.31
N TRP A 80 21.00 -15.56 -11.27
CA TRP A 80 20.66 -14.61 -12.33
C TRP A 80 21.63 -13.42 -12.35
N LEU A 81 21.95 -12.86 -11.18
CA LEU A 81 22.90 -11.76 -11.04
C LEU A 81 24.28 -12.08 -11.60
N ARG A 82 24.79 -13.31 -11.36
CA ARG A 82 26.04 -13.76 -11.97
C ARG A 82 26.03 -13.71 -13.50
N LYS A 83 24.88 -13.95 -14.11
CA LYS A 83 24.73 -13.82 -15.58
C LYS A 83 24.72 -12.35 -16.03
N MET A 84 24.04 -11.48 -15.27
CA MET A 84 23.96 -10.06 -15.59
C MET A 84 25.30 -9.34 -15.43
N TYR A 85 26.10 -9.71 -14.43
CA TYR A 85 27.43 -9.16 -14.18
C TYR A 85 28.58 -10.00 -14.77
N ALA A 86 28.29 -10.91 -15.70
CA ALA A 86 29.30 -11.85 -16.25
C ALA A 86 30.51 -11.16 -16.92
N THR A 87 30.39 -9.90 -17.32
CA THR A 87 31.50 -9.11 -17.92
C THR A 87 32.30 -8.31 -16.88
N ARG A 88 32.00 -8.41 -15.61
CA ARG A 88 32.64 -7.73 -14.50
C ARG A 88 33.63 -8.68 -13.81
N ASP A 89 34.87 -8.68 -14.29
CA ASP A 89 35.95 -9.56 -13.78
C ASP A 89 36.37 -9.24 -12.33
N ASP A 90 35.99 -8.05 -11.85
CA ASP A 90 36.24 -7.60 -10.47
C ASP A 90 35.24 -8.17 -9.46
N LEU A 91 34.10 -8.73 -9.90
CA LEU A 91 33.07 -9.30 -9.03
C LEU A 91 33.25 -10.83 -8.92
N VAL A 92 34.20 -11.25 -8.08
CA VAL A 92 34.63 -12.67 -7.98
C VAL A 92 33.68 -13.47 -7.10
N GLU A 93 33.40 -12.98 -5.92
CA GLU A 93 32.59 -13.65 -4.92
C GLU A 93 31.10 -13.29 -5.01
N ASN A 94 30.23 -14.14 -4.48
CA ASN A 94 28.80 -13.81 -4.38
C ASN A 94 28.57 -12.51 -3.60
N TYR A 95 29.39 -12.26 -2.61
CA TYR A 95 29.33 -11.04 -1.79
C TYR A 95 29.56 -9.79 -2.62
N ASP A 96 30.52 -9.81 -3.55
CA ASP A 96 30.82 -8.69 -4.43
C ASP A 96 29.62 -8.39 -5.34
N ILE A 97 29.02 -9.41 -5.93
CA ILE A 97 27.86 -9.31 -6.79
C ILE A 97 26.64 -8.77 -6.03
N ILE A 98 26.41 -9.24 -4.81
CA ILE A 98 25.31 -8.77 -3.96
C ILE A 98 25.50 -7.29 -3.63
N ASN A 99 26.71 -6.87 -3.26
CA ASN A 99 27.01 -5.49 -2.95
C ASN A 99 26.87 -4.58 -4.16
N GLU A 100 27.31 -5.02 -5.34
CA GLU A 100 27.14 -4.28 -6.59
C GLU A 100 25.65 -4.08 -6.92
N TYR A 101 24.85 -5.12 -6.82
CA TYR A 101 23.40 -5.01 -7.03
C TYR A 101 22.72 -4.06 -6.02
N ILE A 102 23.17 -4.07 -4.77
CA ILE A 102 22.69 -3.10 -3.76
C ILE A 102 23.09 -1.68 -4.17
N PHE A 103 24.32 -1.50 -4.62
CA PHE A 103 24.80 -0.20 -5.09
C PHE A 103 24.00 0.31 -6.29
N ASP A 104 23.80 -0.52 -7.29
CA ASP A 104 22.99 -0.19 -8.47
C ASP A 104 21.54 0.19 -8.08
N ALA A 105 20.90 -0.58 -7.22
CA ALA A 105 19.55 -0.31 -6.77
C ALA A 105 19.43 1.01 -5.98
N LEU A 106 20.38 1.29 -5.09
CA LEU A 106 20.37 2.53 -4.31
C LEU A 106 20.72 3.76 -5.15
N ASN A 107 21.53 3.61 -6.20
CA ASN A 107 21.85 4.69 -7.12
C ASN A 107 20.67 5.15 -7.98
N ILE A 108 19.71 4.30 -8.23
CA ILE A 108 18.47 4.65 -8.93
C ILE A 108 17.57 5.51 -8.03
N VAL A 109 17.60 5.29 -6.71
CA VAL A 109 16.70 5.94 -5.76
C VAL A 109 17.24 7.29 -5.32
N ARG A 110 16.40 8.33 -5.40
CA ARG A 110 16.70 9.70 -4.99
C ARG A 110 15.75 10.12 -3.87
N PRO A 111 16.18 10.07 -2.60
CA PRO A 111 15.39 10.58 -1.48
C PRO A 111 15.34 12.10 -1.53
N VAL A 112 14.14 12.67 -1.58
CA VAL A 112 13.92 14.12 -1.66
C VAL A 112 12.71 14.54 -0.85
N SER A 113 12.70 15.78 -0.35
CA SER A 113 11.59 16.30 0.46
C SER A 113 10.66 17.26 -0.31
N THR A 114 10.94 17.51 -1.59
CA THR A 114 10.18 18.46 -2.40
C THR A 114 9.39 17.77 -3.50
N ILE A 115 8.14 18.18 -3.66
CA ILE A 115 7.24 17.62 -4.68
C ILE A 115 7.72 17.92 -6.12
N SER A 116 8.49 18.98 -6.32
CA SER A 116 9.04 19.37 -7.61
C SER A 116 9.93 18.29 -8.27
N ALA A 117 10.45 17.35 -7.50
CA ALA A 117 11.14 16.20 -8.05
C ALA A 117 10.26 15.33 -8.97
N ALA A 118 8.92 15.38 -8.81
CA ALA A 118 7.98 14.67 -9.63
C ALA A 118 7.64 15.36 -10.97
N TYR A 119 8.07 16.61 -11.17
CA TYR A 119 7.68 17.40 -12.35
C TYR A 119 8.29 16.92 -13.67
N ALA A 120 9.24 15.99 -13.62
CA ALA A 120 9.80 15.34 -14.82
C ALA A 120 9.46 13.85 -14.90
N SER A 121 8.69 13.31 -13.95
CA SER A 121 8.39 11.88 -13.91
C SER A 121 7.33 11.48 -14.95
N ASN A 122 7.45 10.26 -15.46
CA ASN A 122 6.47 9.66 -16.37
C ASN A 122 5.36 8.91 -15.62
N ILE A 123 5.68 8.44 -14.39
CA ILE A 123 4.77 7.72 -13.51
C ILE A 123 4.87 8.29 -12.10
N ILE A 124 3.72 8.47 -11.49
CA ILE A 124 3.58 8.93 -10.12
C ILE A 124 2.80 7.87 -9.31
N PHE A 125 3.45 7.26 -8.34
CA PHE A 125 2.76 6.48 -7.31
C PHE A 125 2.42 7.41 -6.13
N GLU A 126 1.16 7.46 -5.75
CA GLU A 126 0.67 8.24 -4.63
C GLU A 126 0.31 7.31 -3.46
N ALA A 127 1.01 7.47 -2.34
CA ALA A 127 0.83 6.69 -1.10
C ALA A 127 0.86 7.60 0.15
N VAL A 128 0.33 8.81 0.04
CA VAL A 128 0.18 9.74 1.19
C VAL A 128 -1.00 9.35 2.06
N SER A 129 -1.20 10.05 3.18
CA SER A 129 -2.35 9.84 4.07
C SER A 129 -3.68 9.87 3.33
N GLU A 130 -4.69 9.16 3.86
CA GLU A 130 -6.00 8.98 3.22
C GLU A 130 -6.86 10.26 3.35
N ASN A 131 -6.37 11.33 2.76
CA ASN A 131 -7.02 12.63 2.71
C ASN A 131 -7.21 13.04 1.25
N ARG A 132 -8.48 13.05 0.77
CA ARG A 132 -8.83 13.37 -0.62
C ARG A 132 -8.29 14.74 -1.05
N ALA A 133 -8.50 15.77 -0.24
CA ALA A 133 -8.07 17.12 -0.59
C ALA A 133 -6.54 17.22 -0.74
N LEU A 134 -5.79 16.52 0.11
CA LEU A 134 -4.33 16.45 -0.02
C LEU A 134 -3.91 15.73 -1.30
N LYS A 135 -4.53 14.58 -1.60
CA LYS A 135 -4.25 13.82 -2.83
C LYS A 135 -4.51 14.66 -4.07
N VAL A 136 -5.70 15.27 -4.17
CA VAL A 136 -6.07 16.15 -5.28
C VAL A 136 -5.09 17.30 -5.42
N LYS A 137 -4.75 17.99 -4.33
CA LYS A 137 -3.78 19.09 -4.33
C LYS A 137 -2.43 18.68 -4.89
N LEU A 138 -1.87 17.55 -4.41
CA LEU A 138 -0.56 17.08 -4.84
C LEU A 138 -0.56 16.65 -6.31
N LEU A 139 -1.58 15.89 -6.74
CA LEU A 139 -1.67 15.42 -8.12
C LEU A 139 -1.92 16.55 -9.10
N SER A 140 -2.76 17.52 -8.76
CA SER A 140 -2.97 18.73 -9.56
C SER A 140 -1.72 19.59 -9.68
N ASP A 141 -0.96 19.74 -8.59
CA ASP A 141 0.28 20.50 -8.61
C ASP A 141 1.31 19.85 -9.56
N ILE A 142 1.47 18.53 -9.47
CA ILE A 142 2.35 17.80 -10.39
C ILE A 142 1.86 17.94 -11.84
N ASP A 143 0.58 17.77 -12.09
CA ASP A 143 0.02 17.82 -13.45
C ASP A 143 0.22 19.18 -14.12
N ASN A 144 0.07 20.24 -13.35
CA ASN A 144 0.26 21.62 -13.83
C ASN A 144 1.72 21.95 -14.18
N HIS A 145 2.69 21.26 -13.60
CA HIS A 145 4.11 21.53 -13.79
C HIS A 145 4.85 20.46 -14.60
N ASN A 146 4.21 19.33 -14.90
CA ASN A 146 4.82 18.21 -15.61
C ASN A 146 4.33 18.14 -17.06
N SER A 147 5.22 18.41 -18.02
CA SER A 147 4.91 18.38 -19.46
C SER A 147 4.96 16.98 -20.10
N ASN A 148 5.35 15.94 -19.34
CA ASN A 148 5.51 14.58 -19.86
C ASN A 148 4.18 13.79 -19.89
N ASN A 149 3.06 14.40 -19.54
CA ASN A 149 1.76 13.73 -19.39
C ASN A 149 1.87 12.47 -18.52
N PRO A 150 2.23 12.62 -17.23
CA PRO A 150 2.48 11.50 -16.34
C PRO A 150 1.22 10.69 -16.09
N TRP A 151 1.40 9.41 -15.77
CA TRP A 151 0.34 8.54 -15.30
C TRP A 151 0.38 8.44 -13.78
N TYR A 152 -0.79 8.43 -13.17
CA TYR A 152 -0.98 8.47 -11.73
C TYR A 152 -1.54 7.15 -11.22
N PHE A 153 -0.81 6.53 -10.29
CA PHE A 153 -1.17 5.29 -9.61
C PHE A 153 -1.43 5.61 -8.15
N THR A 154 -2.69 5.77 -7.77
CA THR A 154 -3.03 6.04 -6.37
C THR A 154 -3.21 4.75 -5.60
N ASN A 155 -2.60 4.68 -4.41
CA ASN A 155 -2.76 3.57 -3.47
C ASN A 155 -3.89 3.84 -2.46
N THR A 156 -4.80 4.77 -2.76
CA THR A 156 -5.98 4.97 -1.90
C THR A 156 -6.70 3.65 -1.68
N SER A 157 -7.20 3.45 -0.47
CA SER A 157 -7.92 2.23 -0.08
C SER A 157 -9.43 2.41 -0.01
N SER A 158 -9.92 3.65 -0.06
CA SER A 158 -11.33 3.94 0.20
C SER A 158 -11.91 5.10 -0.60
N VAL A 159 -11.08 6.03 -1.11
CA VAL A 159 -11.56 7.18 -1.88
C VAL A 159 -11.83 6.77 -3.33
N PRO A 160 -13.04 6.99 -3.89
CA PRO A 160 -13.30 6.72 -5.31
C PRO A 160 -12.33 7.46 -6.23
N ILE A 161 -11.83 6.74 -7.23
CA ILE A 161 -10.82 7.25 -8.16
C ILE A 161 -11.38 8.36 -9.04
N GLY A 162 -12.64 8.24 -9.48
CA GLY A 162 -13.33 9.25 -10.29
C GLY A 162 -13.37 10.62 -9.62
N LEU A 163 -13.51 10.67 -8.29
CA LEU A 163 -13.46 11.95 -7.57
C LEU A 163 -12.08 12.59 -7.62
N ILE A 164 -11.02 11.79 -7.49
CA ILE A 164 -9.64 12.29 -7.60
C ILE A 164 -9.38 12.74 -9.04
N GLU A 165 -9.84 11.98 -10.02
CA GLU A 165 -9.69 12.28 -11.44
C GLU A 165 -10.33 13.62 -11.79
N ASP A 166 -11.60 13.79 -11.42
CA ASP A 166 -12.39 14.99 -11.74
C ASP A 166 -11.83 16.24 -11.05
N GLU A 167 -11.58 16.15 -9.74
CA GLU A 167 -11.10 17.30 -8.97
C GLU A 167 -9.67 17.71 -9.31
N ALA A 168 -8.81 16.76 -9.70
CA ALA A 168 -7.43 17.02 -10.14
C ALA A 168 -7.31 17.20 -11.66
N ASN A 169 -8.40 17.05 -12.42
CA ASN A 169 -8.45 17.18 -13.88
C ASN A 169 -7.44 16.30 -14.64
N LEU A 170 -7.33 15.04 -14.23
CA LEU A 170 -6.28 14.13 -14.72
C LEU A 170 -6.61 13.46 -16.07
N LYS A 171 -7.82 13.61 -16.60
CA LYS A 171 -8.22 13.25 -17.95
C LYS A 171 -7.88 11.81 -18.35
N GLY A 172 -8.27 10.85 -17.51
CA GLY A 172 -8.06 9.42 -17.75
C GLY A 172 -6.66 8.90 -17.44
N ARG A 173 -5.74 9.76 -16.96
CA ARG A 173 -4.37 9.38 -16.62
C ARG A 173 -4.18 8.87 -15.19
N VAL A 174 -5.26 8.62 -14.46
CA VAL A 174 -5.23 8.07 -13.10
C VAL A 174 -5.89 6.70 -13.03
N ILE A 175 -5.33 5.85 -12.20
CA ILE A 175 -5.86 4.52 -11.89
C ILE A 175 -5.63 4.21 -10.41
N GLY A 176 -6.58 3.55 -9.77
CA GLY A 176 -6.37 2.96 -8.47
C GLY A 176 -5.54 1.68 -8.60
N PHE A 177 -4.38 1.68 -7.96
CA PHE A 177 -3.50 0.52 -7.90
C PHE A 177 -3.23 0.22 -6.42
N HIS A 178 -4.27 -0.38 -5.79
CA HIS A 178 -4.31 -0.56 -4.35
C HIS A 178 -3.56 -1.82 -3.94
N PHE A 179 -2.35 -1.64 -3.42
CA PHE A 179 -1.57 -2.71 -2.81
C PHE A 179 -2.12 -3.05 -1.42
N TYR A 180 -2.08 -4.35 -1.10
CA TYR A 180 -2.33 -4.79 0.28
C TYR A 180 -1.05 -4.70 1.13
N ASN A 181 -1.22 -4.44 2.41
CA ASN A 181 -0.12 -4.28 3.36
C ASN A 181 0.39 -5.63 3.89
N PRO A 182 1.70 -5.90 3.86
CA PRO A 182 2.79 -5.12 3.26
C PRO A 182 2.90 -5.34 1.72
N PRO A 183 3.13 -4.28 0.91
CA PRO A 183 3.20 -4.43 -0.54
C PRO A 183 4.24 -5.44 -1.03
N ALA A 184 5.39 -5.51 -0.37
CA ALA A 184 6.46 -6.45 -0.73
C ALA A 184 6.09 -7.92 -0.51
N VAL A 185 5.09 -8.22 0.33
CA VAL A 185 4.70 -9.59 0.73
C VAL A 185 3.39 -10.00 0.09
N GLN A 186 2.36 -9.15 0.17
CA GLN A 186 1.03 -9.46 -0.34
C GLN A 186 1.01 -9.53 -1.85
N ARG A 187 0.35 -10.57 -2.38
CA ARG A 187 0.35 -10.82 -3.83
C ARG A 187 -0.79 -10.11 -4.55
N LEU A 188 -1.88 -9.78 -3.86
CA LEU A 188 -3.05 -9.16 -4.46
C LEU A 188 -2.85 -7.65 -4.63
N VAL A 189 -3.40 -7.14 -5.73
CA VAL A 189 -3.56 -5.71 -6.02
C VAL A 189 -4.97 -5.52 -6.55
N GLU A 190 -5.73 -4.62 -5.96
CA GLU A 190 -6.98 -4.17 -6.57
C GLU A 190 -6.67 -3.14 -7.64
N LEU A 191 -7.20 -3.36 -8.83
CA LEU A 191 -7.09 -2.42 -9.94
C LEU A 191 -8.44 -1.74 -10.15
N ILE A 192 -8.49 -0.44 -9.92
CA ILE A 192 -9.71 0.37 -9.99
C ILE A 192 -9.56 1.39 -11.12
N LYS A 193 -10.34 1.23 -12.16
CA LYS A 193 -10.41 2.17 -13.28
C LYS A 193 -11.70 2.98 -13.25
N THR A 194 -11.65 4.20 -13.75
CA THR A 194 -12.83 4.99 -14.09
C THR A 194 -13.28 4.68 -15.52
N ASP A 195 -14.42 5.19 -15.94
CA ASP A 195 -14.87 5.08 -17.33
C ASP A 195 -13.96 5.84 -18.30
N ASN A 196 -13.23 6.84 -17.80
CA ASN A 196 -12.31 7.67 -18.59
C ASN A 196 -10.88 7.14 -18.62
N THR A 197 -10.52 6.16 -17.77
CA THR A 197 -9.14 5.69 -17.67
C THR A 197 -8.61 5.22 -19.02
N LEU A 198 -7.50 5.80 -19.46
CA LEU A 198 -6.87 5.48 -20.74
C LEU A 198 -6.48 4.00 -20.81
N VAL A 199 -6.69 3.40 -21.98
CA VAL A 199 -6.39 1.98 -22.22
C VAL A 199 -4.92 1.67 -21.95
N GLU A 200 -4.02 2.56 -22.34
CA GLU A 200 -2.58 2.41 -22.15
C GLU A 200 -2.18 2.38 -20.66
N VAL A 201 -2.89 3.13 -19.82
CA VAL A 201 -2.69 3.10 -18.36
C VAL A 201 -3.09 1.75 -17.80
N VAL A 202 -4.21 1.19 -18.26
CA VAL A 202 -4.68 -0.14 -17.86
C VAL A 202 -3.71 -1.22 -18.32
N GLU A 203 -3.28 -1.19 -19.58
CA GLU A 203 -2.32 -2.16 -20.14
C GLU A 203 -0.98 -2.13 -19.40
N PHE A 204 -0.45 -0.94 -19.14
CA PHE A 204 0.75 -0.77 -18.33
C PHE A 204 0.57 -1.35 -16.93
N SER A 205 -0.58 -1.10 -16.29
CA SER A 205 -0.88 -1.61 -14.95
C SER A 205 -0.83 -3.14 -14.89
N HIS A 206 -1.39 -3.81 -15.88
CA HIS A 206 -1.33 -5.27 -15.98
C HIS A 206 0.11 -5.78 -16.17
N LEU A 207 0.88 -5.13 -17.04
CA LEU A 207 2.26 -5.51 -17.29
C LEU A 207 3.12 -5.27 -16.04
N TYR A 208 2.98 -4.11 -15.40
CA TYR A 208 3.69 -3.78 -14.16
C TYR A 208 3.37 -4.78 -13.05
N ALA A 209 2.10 -5.08 -12.82
CA ALA A 209 1.69 -6.10 -11.85
C ALA A 209 2.32 -7.47 -12.14
N LYS A 210 2.33 -7.89 -13.41
CA LYS A 210 2.98 -9.13 -13.85
C LYS A 210 4.49 -9.15 -13.54
N LYS A 211 5.18 -8.05 -13.82
CA LYS A 211 6.62 -7.87 -13.51
C LYS A 211 6.88 -7.99 -12.00
N LEU A 212 6.03 -7.40 -11.18
CA LEU A 212 6.09 -7.49 -9.73
C LEU A 212 5.55 -8.82 -9.16
N ARG A 213 5.12 -9.76 -10.00
CA ARG A 213 4.48 -11.03 -9.61
C ARG A 213 3.23 -10.84 -8.75
N LYS A 214 2.47 -9.77 -9.02
CA LYS A 214 1.19 -9.48 -8.39
C LYS A 214 0.04 -10.11 -9.17
N ILE A 215 -1.05 -10.35 -8.46
CA ILE A 215 -2.32 -10.83 -9.01
C ILE A 215 -3.29 -9.67 -8.96
N ILE A 216 -3.75 -9.21 -10.11
CA ILE A 216 -4.75 -8.15 -10.21
C ILE A 216 -6.13 -8.74 -9.95
N VAL A 217 -6.87 -8.05 -9.08
CA VAL A 217 -8.30 -8.21 -8.88
C VAL A 217 -8.96 -6.92 -9.36
N PRO A 218 -9.74 -6.97 -10.45
CA PRO A 218 -10.46 -5.78 -10.92
C PRO A 218 -11.56 -5.42 -9.93
N SER A 219 -11.66 -4.15 -9.60
CA SER A 219 -12.66 -3.60 -8.69
C SER A 219 -13.40 -2.45 -9.35
N ASN A 220 -14.68 -2.30 -9.03
CA ASN A 220 -15.45 -1.13 -9.38
C ASN A 220 -14.99 0.08 -8.55
N ASP A 221 -15.20 1.28 -9.11
CA ASP A 221 -14.84 2.54 -8.47
C ASP A 221 -15.90 2.98 -7.44
N PHE A 222 -16.02 2.22 -6.36
CA PHE A 222 -16.86 2.54 -5.20
C PHE A 222 -15.99 2.73 -3.95
N ALA A 223 -16.46 3.54 -3.01
CA ALA A 223 -15.76 3.80 -1.76
C ALA A 223 -15.47 2.48 -1.00
N GLY A 224 -14.18 2.27 -0.66
CA GLY A 224 -13.70 1.06 0.01
C GLY A 224 -13.43 -0.13 -0.91
N PHE A 225 -13.72 -0.04 -2.20
CA PHE A 225 -13.47 -1.07 -3.21
C PHE A 225 -13.96 -2.47 -2.76
N ILE A 226 -13.19 -3.53 -3.01
CA ILE A 226 -13.54 -4.89 -2.55
C ILE A 226 -13.06 -5.10 -1.11
N GLY A 227 -11.77 -4.89 -0.85
CA GLY A 227 -11.14 -5.26 0.42
C GLY A 227 -11.73 -4.51 1.62
N ASN A 228 -11.65 -3.19 1.61
CA ASN A 228 -12.22 -2.39 2.69
C ASN A 228 -13.75 -2.40 2.67
N GLY A 229 -14.37 -2.47 1.49
CA GLY A 229 -15.82 -2.56 1.36
C GLY A 229 -16.41 -3.76 2.10
N HIS A 230 -15.79 -4.93 1.98
CA HIS A 230 -16.19 -6.13 2.71
C HIS A 230 -15.74 -6.11 4.16
N PHE A 231 -14.49 -5.74 4.42
CA PHE A 231 -13.95 -5.77 5.78
C PHE A 231 -14.70 -4.82 6.72
N MET A 232 -15.04 -3.61 6.27
CA MET A 232 -15.78 -2.65 7.09
C MET A 232 -17.18 -3.17 7.47
N ARG A 233 -17.88 -3.78 6.51
CA ARG A 233 -19.20 -4.37 6.77
C ARG A 233 -19.12 -5.61 7.66
N ASP A 234 -18.10 -6.44 7.47
CA ASP A 234 -17.84 -7.60 8.31
C ASP A 234 -17.52 -7.19 9.77
N ALA A 235 -16.71 -6.14 9.93
CA ALA A 235 -16.40 -5.56 11.24
C ALA A 235 -17.65 -5.02 11.95
N LEU A 236 -18.49 -4.25 11.24
CA LEU A 236 -19.76 -3.75 11.77
C LEU A 236 -20.70 -4.89 12.15
N HIS A 237 -20.84 -5.88 11.26
CA HIS A 237 -21.67 -7.06 11.55
C HIS A 237 -21.18 -7.78 12.80
N GLY A 238 -19.88 -8.05 12.92
CA GLY A 238 -19.31 -8.68 14.11
C GLY A 238 -19.55 -7.90 15.41
N MET A 239 -19.44 -6.57 15.36
CA MET A 239 -19.74 -5.71 16.52
C MET A 239 -21.23 -5.71 16.88
N ASN A 240 -22.11 -5.62 15.89
CA ASN A 240 -23.55 -5.67 16.08
C ASN A 240 -24.00 -7.01 16.68
N GLU A 241 -23.48 -8.12 16.14
CA GLU A 241 -23.75 -9.47 16.66
C GLU A 241 -23.27 -9.65 18.11
N ALA A 242 -22.13 -9.08 18.48
CA ALA A 242 -21.65 -9.13 19.84
C ALA A 242 -22.56 -8.34 20.81
N GLN A 243 -23.03 -7.17 20.39
CA GLN A 243 -23.97 -6.38 21.19
C GLN A 243 -25.35 -7.06 21.32
N ALA A 244 -25.86 -7.61 20.21
CA ALA A 244 -27.11 -8.36 20.22
C ALA A 244 -27.02 -9.60 21.11
N LEU A 245 -25.96 -10.39 20.99
CA LEU A 245 -25.73 -11.58 21.82
C LEU A 245 -25.64 -11.23 23.31
N ALA A 246 -24.93 -10.15 23.65
CA ALA A 246 -24.82 -9.68 25.03
C ALA A 246 -26.19 -9.35 25.62
N THR A 247 -27.04 -8.67 24.86
CA THR A 247 -28.41 -8.29 25.28
C THR A 247 -29.32 -9.51 25.37
N GLU A 248 -29.36 -10.31 24.31
CA GLU A 248 -30.27 -11.46 24.21
C GLU A 248 -29.99 -12.54 25.25
N LYS A 249 -28.72 -12.82 25.51
CA LYS A 249 -28.31 -13.84 26.47
C LYS A 249 -28.04 -13.28 27.88
N ASN A 250 -28.24 -11.97 28.09
CA ASN A 250 -27.95 -11.28 29.34
C ASN A 250 -26.54 -11.60 29.87
N ILE A 251 -25.54 -11.52 29.00
CA ILE A 251 -24.13 -11.75 29.33
C ILE A 251 -23.32 -10.45 29.19
N PRO A 252 -22.20 -10.28 29.89
CA PRO A 252 -21.34 -9.14 29.71
C PRO A 252 -20.81 -9.03 28.27
N LEU A 253 -20.71 -7.80 27.74
CA LEU A 253 -20.29 -7.55 26.36
C LEU A 253 -18.92 -8.16 26.05
N TYR A 254 -17.97 -8.15 26.99
CA TYR A 254 -16.66 -8.79 26.78
C TYR A 254 -16.76 -10.28 26.49
N LYS A 255 -17.72 -10.99 27.08
CA LYS A 255 -17.96 -12.42 26.80
C LYS A 255 -18.51 -12.60 25.37
N ALA A 256 -19.46 -11.74 24.98
CA ALA A 256 -20.01 -11.76 23.62
C ALA A 256 -18.93 -11.47 22.57
N ILE A 257 -18.07 -10.47 22.79
CA ILE A 257 -16.91 -10.16 21.93
C ILE A 257 -16.02 -11.40 21.78
N TYR A 258 -15.70 -12.08 22.87
CA TYR A 258 -14.88 -13.30 22.81
C TYR A 258 -15.56 -14.40 21.98
N ILE A 259 -16.86 -14.64 22.21
CA ILE A 259 -17.64 -15.66 21.49
C ILE A 259 -17.64 -15.35 19.99
N ILE A 260 -18.02 -14.13 19.59
CA ILE A 260 -18.08 -13.75 18.18
C ILE A 260 -16.67 -13.82 17.54
N ASN A 261 -15.63 -13.39 18.25
CA ASN A 261 -14.27 -13.53 17.77
C ASN A 261 -13.88 -14.99 17.52
N LYS A 262 -14.22 -15.89 18.44
CA LYS A 262 -13.94 -17.33 18.28
C LYS A 262 -14.79 -17.98 17.19
N VAL A 263 -16.06 -17.63 17.10
CA VAL A 263 -16.93 -18.13 16.03
C VAL A 263 -16.38 -17.73 14.66
N THR A 264 -16.02 -16.47 14.47
CA THR A 264 -15.48 -15.99 13.19
C THR A 264 -14.11 -16.61 12.87
N GLN A 265 -13.30 -16.94 13.87
CA GLN A 265 -12.04 -17.64 13.67
C GLN A 265 -12.24 -19.13 13.34
N ASP A 266 -12.97 -19.84 14.20
CA ASP A 266 -12.97 -21.31 14.17
C ASP A 266 -13.95 -21.87 13.15
N TYR A 267 -15.18 -21.31 13.03
CA TYR A 267 -16.20 -21.80 12.10
C TYR A 267 -16.09 -21.22 10.69
N LEU A 268 -15.60 -19.96 10.56
CA LEU A 268 -15.33 -19.38 9.25
C LEU A 268 -13.91 -19.66 8.75
N VAL A 269 -13.14 -20.47 9.50
CA VAL A 269 -11.79 -20.92 9.15
C VAL A 269 -10.86 -19.73 8.79
N ARG A 270 -10.90 -18.69 9.62
CA ARG A 270 -10.07 -17.49 9.42
C ARG A 270 -8.79 -17.56 10.25
N PRO A 271 -7.67 -16.99 9.77
CA PRO A 271 -6.44 -16.88 10.57
C PRO A 271 -6.64 -16.10 11.88
N MET A 272 -7.54 -15.12 11.86
CA MET A 272 -7.89 -14.27 13.00
C MET A 272 -9.42 -14.15 13.08
N GLY A 273 -9.96 -14.08 14.30
CA GLY A 273 -11.34 -13.67 14.53
C GLY A 273 -11.54 -12.19 14.17
N ILE A 274 -12.79 -11.78 14.00
CA ILE A 274 -13.10 -10.43 13.50
C ILE A 274 -12.59 -9.32 14.43
N PHE A 275 -12.73 -9.46 15.75
CA PHE A 275 -12.23 -8.47 16.70
C PHE A 275 -10.70 -8.44 16.75
N GLN A 276 -10.05 -9.59 16.59
CA GLN A 276 -8.60 -9.67 16.46
C GLN A 276 -8.11 -8.98 15.18
N LEU A 277 -8.86 -9.10 14.07
CA LEU A 277 -8.54 -8.42 12.82
C LEU A 277 -8.73 -6.90 12.94
N ILE A 278 -9.80 -6.43 13.62
CA ILE A 278 -10.00 -5.01 13.91
C ILE A 278 -8.83 -4.47 14.74
N ASP A 279 -8.44 -5.19 15.80
CA ASP A 279 -7.29 -4.81 16.62
C ASP A 279 -5.98 -4.77 15.84
N TYR A 280 -5.76 -5.75 14.94
CA TYR A 280 -4.57 -5.83 14.09
C TYR A 280 -4.45 -4.64 13.15
N VAL A 281 -5.53 -4.26 12.50
CA VAL A 281 -5.59 -3.10 11.60
C VAL A 281 -5.48 -1.80 12.38
N GLY A 282 -6.13 -1.71 13.49
CA GLY A 282 -6.27 -0.55 14.37
C GLY A 282 -7.71 -0.06 14.41
N ILE A 283 -8.22 0.14 15.62
CA ILE A 283 -9.59 0.63 15.87
C ILE A 283 -9.78 2.02 15.28
N ASP A 284 -8.77 2.89 15.42
CA ASP A 284 -8.73 4.23 14.84
C ASP A 284 -8.76 4.18 13.30
N VAL A 285 -8.04 3.24 12.70
CA VAL A 285 -8.02 3.06 11.24
C VAL A 285 -9.38 2.57 10.74
N VAL A 286 -9.99 1.58 11.42
CA VAL A 286 -11.32 1.06 11.05
C VAL A 286 -12.38 2.16 11.16
N GLN A 287 -12.39 2.91 12.27
CA GLN A 287 -13.31 4.04 12.45
C GLN A 287 -13.12 5.10 11.35
N PHE A 288 -11.87 5.42 11.03
CA PHE A 288 -11.55 6.39 9.98
C PHE A 288 -12.06 5.94 8.60
N ILE A 289 -11.81 4.69 8.21
CA ILE A 289 -12.25 4.14 6.92
C ILE A 289 -13.79 4.14 6.84
N LEU A 290 -14.48 3.72 7.89
CA LEU A 290 -15.94 3.78 7.97
C LEU A 290 -16.44 5.22 7.77
N GLY A 291 -15.80 6.20 8.39
CA GLY A 291 -16.12 7.62 8.24
C GLY A 291 -15.89 8.15 6.81
N VAL A 292 -14.87 7.65 6.12
CA VAL A 292 -14.63 8.00 4.70
C VAL A 292 -15.69 7.36 3.79
N MET A 293 -16.09 6.12 4.08
CA MET A 293 -17.04 5.38 3.25
C MET A 293 -18.50 5.83 3.47
N ASN A 294 -18.88 6.11 4.71
CA ASN A 294 -20.28 6.35 5.12
C ASN A 294 -21.03 7.36 4.22
N PRO A 295 -20.46 8.51 3.83
CA PRO A 295 -21.16 9.48 2.97
C PRO A 295 -21.56 8.97 1.58
N PHE A 296 -20.95 7.90 1.11
CA PHE A 296 -21.20 7.32 -0.22
C PHE A 296 -22.34 6.28 -0.24
N PHE A 297 -22.77 5.80 0.93
CA PHE A 297 -23.77 4.74 1.05
C PHE A 297 -24.99 5.25 1.83
N LYS A 298 -25.99 5.78 1.11
CA LYS A 298 -27.17 6.41 1.71
C LYS A 298 -28.11 5.43 2.42
N ASP A 299 -28.07 4.17 2.00
CA ASP A 299 -28.95 3.12 2.51
C ASP A 299 -28.30 2.28 3.61
N GLU A 300 -27.08 2.62 4.02
CA GLU A 300 -26.31 1.97 5.06
C GLU A 300 -25.83 2.99 6.09
N ASP A 301 -25.83 2.62 7.36
CA ASP A 301 -25.12 3.36 8.42
C ASP A 301 -23.80 2.67 8.73
N LEU A 302 -22.74 3.17 8.13
CA LEU A 302 -21.37 2.65 8.32
C LEU A 302 -20.72 3.30 9.56
N HIS A 303 -21.39 3.19 10.70
CA HIS A 303 -20.97 3.76 11.98
C HIS A 303 -21.07 2.73 13.11
N SER A 304 -20.24 2.85 14.14
CA SER A 304 -20.27 2.00 15.32
C SER A 304 -19.99 2.81 16.59
N GLU A 305 -21.02 2.92 17.46
CA GLU A 305 -20.84 3.50 18.80
C GLU A 305 -19.80 2.75 19.66
N LEU A 306 -19.61 1.47 19.38
CA LEU A 306 -18.62 0.67 20.10
C LEU A 306 -17.20 1.11 19.78
N LEU A 307 -16.92 1.44 18.50
CA LEU A 307 -15.63 2.04 18.11
C LEU A 307 -15.44 3.41 18.77
N ASP A 308 -16.48 4.24 18.79
CA ASP A 308 -16.41 5.56 19.43
C ASP A 308 -16.06 5.46 20.91
N LYS A 309 -16.66 4.50 21.63
CA LYS A 309 -16.34 4.23 23.04
C LYS A 309 -14.89 3.81 23.24
N MET A 310 -14.38 2.93 22.38
CA MET A 310 -12.98 2.49 22.43
C MET A 310 -12.02 3.67 22.20
N MET A 311 -12.33 4.51 21.21
CA MET A 311 -11.53 5.71 20.91
C MET A 311 -11.55 6.73 22.05
N LEU A 312 -12.71 6.99 22.67
CA LEU A 312 -12.83 7.88 23.84
C LEU A 312 -11.99 7.39 25.03
N GLN A 313 -11.82 6.08 25.18
CA GLN A 313 -10.97 5.47 26.21
C GLN A 313 -9.47 5.44 25.83
N GLY A 314 -9.12 5.93 24.65
CA GLY A 314 -7.73 5.94 24.15
C GLY A 314 -7.23 4.57 23.67
N THR A 315 -8.11 3.58 23.52
CA THR A 315 -7.77 2.23 23.06
C THR A 315 -7.84 2.17 21.54
N LYS A 316 -6.68 2.17 20.90
CA LYS A 316 -6.57 2.30 19.42
C LYS A 316 -6.21 1.00 18.71
N GLY A 317 -5.71 -0.01 19.41
CA GLY A 317 -5.18 -1.20 18.75
C GLY A 317 -3.98 -0.89 17.85
N GLY A 318 -3.85 -1.60 16.76
CA GLY A 318 -2.75 -1.47 15.81
C GLY A 318 -1.48 -2.18 16.27
N GLN A 319 -0.40 -1.95 15.54
CA GLN A 319 0.90 -2.55 15.83
C GLN A 319 1.91 -1.49 16.33
N MET A 320 2.85 -1.93 17.14
CA MET A 320 4.04 -1.14 17.49
C MET A 320 5.03 -1.15 16.33
N SER A 321 6.01 -0.26 16.34
CA SER A 321 7.11 -0.24 15.38
C SER A 321 7.91 -1.56 15.33
N SER A 322 7.92 -2.30 16.44
CA SER A 322 8.51 -3.64 16.55
C SER A 322 7.68 -4.74 15.89
N GLY A 323 6.47 -4.44 15.41
CA GLY A 323 5.49 -5.42 14.92
C GLY A 323 4.66 -6.09 16.02
N ALA A 324 4.90 -5.79 17.29
CA ALA A 324 4.09 -6.31 18.39
C ALA A 324 2.66 -5.72 18.38
N GLN A 325 1.67 -6.56 18.68
CA GLN A 325 0.27 -6.16 18.73
C GLN A 325 0.00 -5.30 19.97
N LYS A 326 -0.69 -4.16 19.80
CA LYS A 326 -1.22 -3.34 20.90
C LYS A 326 -2.58 -3.87 21.33
N ASP A 327 -2.94 -3.61 22.59
CA ASP A 327 -4.27 -3.92 23.10
C ASP A 327 -5.35 -3.13 22.34
N GLY A 328 -6.47 -3.79 22.13
CA GLY A 328 -7.67 -3.27 21.50
C GLY A 328 -8.92 -3.83 22.18
N PHE A 329 -9.83 -4.43 21.42
CA PHE A 329 -10.93 -5.24 21.96
C PHE A 329 -10.43 -6.45 22.73
N LEU A 330 -9.25 -6.91 22.40
CA LEU A 330 -8.56 -8.02 23.05
C LEU A 330 -7.25 -7.52 23.64
N LYS A 331 -6.77 -8.19 24.70
CA LYS A 331 -5.45 -7.94 25.27
C LYS A 331 -4.45 -8.98 24.79
N TYR A 332 -3.23 -8.54 24.59
CA TYR A 332 -2.21 -9.34 23.95
C TYR A 332 -0.94 -9.48 24.79
N LYS A 333 -0.30 -10.66 24.68
CA LYS A 333 1.09 -10.86 25.08
C LYS A 333 1.86 -11.35 23.84
N GLY A 334 2.62 -10.44 23.22
CA GLY A 334 3.14 -10.66 21.88
C GLY A 334 1.99 -10.72 20.85
N ALA A 335 1.90 -11.80 20.09
CA ALA A 335 0.80 -12.03 19.14
C ALA A 335 -0.38 -12.83 19.74
N ARG A 336 -0.24 -13.32 20.99
CA ARG A 336 -1.24 -14.21 21.63
C ARG A 336 -2.26 -13.37 22.39
N VAL A 337 -3.54 -13.65 22.14
CA VAL A 337 -4.66 -13.13 22.93
C VAL A 337 -4.62 -13.72 24.34
N THR A 338 -4.69 -12.87 25.36
CA THR A 338 -4.65 -13.27 26.79
C THR A 338 -5.98 -13.05 27.50
N SER A 339 -6.72 -12.03 27.14
CA SER A 339 -8.03 -11.71 27.69
C SER A 339 -8.79 -10.78 26.74
N VAL A 340 -10.02 -10.46 27.09
CA VAL A 340 -10.84 -9.45 26.41
C VAL A 340 -10.78 -8.16 27.20
N TRP A 341 -10.94 -7.06 26.50
CA TRP A 341 -10.98 -5.69 27.06
C TRP A 341 -12.00 -5.52 28.19
#